data_aba2311836ddcad199b7f144ac5ebce3
#
_entry.id   aba2311836ddcad199b7f144ac5ebce3
#
_cell.length_a   1.000
_cell.length_b   1.000
_cell.length_c   1.000
_cell.angle_alpha   90.00
_cell.angle_beta   90.00
_cell.angle_gamma   90.00
#
_symmetry.space_group_name_H-M   'P 1'
#
loop_
_entity.id
_entity.type
_entity.pdbx_description
1 polymer ?
#
loop_
_entity_poly.entity_id
_entity_poly.type
_entity_poly.pdbx_seq_one_letter_code
_entity_poly.pdbx_strand_id
1 'polypeptide(L)'
;ALLAYSGASEPVQDLLLGQPWSRHIISPSIGDNSSEDGFSSFPNEGLDFEHTLFVNTQTLWDRATARGVNEGRRARGFAFNETPDPNGLPASDAYIDWYGQTDARWQYDPVTSRYVRFTDGLPHYDRADGEQLWADNLVIIEVPHEERPDLFESESKSASQQIDLWDSGRAYVLRDGVYYQGYWRRANRDEGTALELIYGDSTPIKLEPGRTWVTVVRWLGDVQLSEQPADMQATATVLAASFTPTYTITPGPSQTPEATLAAP
;
A
#
# COMPACT_ATOMS: atom_id res chain seq x y z
N ALA A 1 15.14 -0.12 7.31
CA ALA A 1 14.23 0.15 6.19
C ALA A 1 14.72 1.34 5.40
N LEU A 2 14.37 1.42 4.12
CA LEU A 2 14.61 2.57 3.24
C LEU A 2 13.30 3.31 3.00
N LEU A 3 13.39 4.62 2.81
CA LEU A 3 12.34 5.44 2.25
C LEU A 3 12.80 5.95 0.88
N ALA A 4 12.12 5.51 -0.17
CA ALA A 4 12.33 6.03 -1.52
C ALA A 4 11.08 6.78 -1.96
N TYR A 5 11.23 8.02 -2.46
CA TYR A 5 10.11 8.83 -2.94
C TYR A 5 10.56 9.75 -4.08
N SER A 6 9.64 10.12 -4.95
CA SER A 6 9.92 10.98 -6.11
C SER A 6 10.11 12.45 -5.73
N GLY A 7 9.31 12.92 -4.78
CA GLY A 7 9.32 14.29 -4.28
C GLY A 7 8.37 14.44 -3.09
N ALA A 8 8.50 15.54 -2.39
CA ALA A 8 7.61 15.97 -1.31
C ALA A 8 7.56 17.50 -1.33
N SER A 9 6.55 18.09 -0.70
CA SER A 9 6.53 19.52 -0.46
C SER A 9 7.74 19.95 0.36
N GLU A 10 8.23 21.15 0.15
CA GLU A 10 9.43 21.66 0.83
C GLU A 10 9.37 21.48 2.37
N PRO A 11 8.27 21.83 3.07
CA PRO A 11 8.19 21.62 4.52
C PRO A 11 8.25 20.15 4.95
N VAL A 12 7.65 19.25 4.16
CA VAL A 12 7.71 17.79 4.43
C VAL A 12 9.11 17.25 4.17
N GLN A 13 9.77 17.72 3.11
CA GLN A 13 11.13 17.31 2.80
C GLN A 13 12.10 17.75 3.90
N ASP A 14 11.99 18.97 4.38
CA ASP A 14 12.81 19.48 5.50
C ASP A 14 12.56 18.67 6.77
N LEU A 15 11.30 18.32 7.07
CA LEU A 15 10.96 17.45 8.17
C LEU A 15 11.64 16.07 8.05
N LEU A 16 11.61 15.45 6.88
CA LEU A 16 12.21 14.14 6.63
C LEU A 16 13.73 14.18 6.73
N LEU A 17 14.36 15.21 6.14
CA LEU A 17 15.82 15.37 6.16
C LEU A 17 16.36 15.74 7.56
N GLY A 18 15.54 16.37 8.39
CA GLY A 18 15.85 16.66 9.79
C GLY A 18 15.83 15.43 10.71
N GLN A 19 15.40 14.27 10.24
CA GLN A 19 15.30 13.07 11.08
C GLN A 19 16.66 12.37 11.26
N PRO A 20 16.91 11.72 12.42
CA PRO A 20 18.14 10.96 12.66
C PRO A 20 18.39 9.84 11.65
N TRP A 21 17.32 9.33 11.02
CA TRP A 21 17.36 8.27 10.02
C TRP A 21 17.40 8.80 8.56
N SER A 22 17.63 10.08 8.34
CA SER A 22 17.65 10.70 6.99
C SER A 22 18.62 10.02 6.01
N ARG A 23 19.68 9.37 6.51
CA ARG A 23 20.59 8.55 5.67
C ARG A 23 19.89 7.37 4.97
N HIS A 24 18.72 6.97 5.42
CA HIS A 24 17.88 5.93 4.81
C HIS A 24 16.95 6.47 3.71
N ILE A 25 17.04 7.75 3.39
CA ILE A 25 16.25 8.38 2.33
C ILE A 25 17.02 8.33 1.02
N ILE A 26 16.32 7.94 -0.05
CA ILE A 26 16.81 7.98 -1.43
C ILE A 26 15.73 8.69 -2.26
N SER A 27 16.06 9.82 -2.85
CA SER A 27 15.11 10.62 -3.61
C SER A 27 15.79 11.50 -4.65
N PRO A 28 15.22 11.65 -5.85
CA PRO A 28 15.69 12.60 -6.84
C PRO A 28 15.71 14.04 -6.34
N SER A 29 14.79 14.41 -5.46
CA SER A 29 14.67 15.75 -4.89
C SER A 29 15.82 16.14 -3.94
N ILE A 30 16.63 15.17 -3.52
CA ILE A 30 17.85 15.41 -2.70
C ILE A 30 19.15 15.03 -3.41
N GLY A 31 19.10 14.86 -4.74
CA GLY A 31 20.26 14.61 -5.56
C GLY A 31 20.49 13.15 -5.96
N ASP A 32 19.66 12.22 -5.52
CA ASP A 32 19.69 10.81 -5.96
C ASP A 32 18.91 10.65 -7.27
N ASN A 33 19.33 11.33 -8.34
CA ASN A 33 18.56 11.49 -9.57
C ASN A 33 19.16 10.78 -10.79
N SER A 34 20.18 9.97 -10.58
CA SER A 34 20.80 9.17 -11.65
C SER A 34 20.19 7.77 -11.74
N SER A 35 20.39 7.11 -12.87
CA SER A 35 20.07 5.69 -13.01
C SER A 35 20.85 4.80 -12.05
N GLU A 36 22.03 5.26 -11.59
CA GLU A 36 22.84 4.59 -10.57
C GLU A 36 22.16 4.63 -9.18
N ASP A 37 21.27 5.60 -8.97
CA ASP A 37 20.47 5.71 -7.74
C ASP A 37 19.17 4.89 -7.83
N GLY A 38 18.89 4.28 -8.98
CA GLY A 38 17.76 3.40 -9.21
C GLY A 38 16.53 4.09 -9.78
N PHE A 39 16.59 5.40 -10.01
CA PHE A 39 15.48 6.15 -10.62
C PHE A 39 15.63 6.24 -12.13
N SER A 40 14.51 6.11 -12.83
CA SER A 40 14.43 6.25 -14.28
C SER A 40 13.16 7.02 -14.63
N SER A 41 13.27 7.98 -15.54
CA SER A 41 12.10 8.66 -16.08
C SER A 41 11.79 8.10 -17.47
N PHE A 42 10.53 7.76 -17.69
CA PHE A 42 10.00 7.38 -19.01
C PHE A 42 8.99 8.45 -19.46
N PRO A 43 9.46 9.56 -20.04
CA PRO A 43 8.58 10.66 -20.45
C PRO A 43 7.43 10.17 -21.32
N ASN A 44 6.23 10.55 -20.95
CA ASN A 44 5.02 10.26 -21.72
C ASN A 44 4.26 11.59 -21.90
N GLU A 45 3.96 11.97 -23.13
CA GLU A 45 3.21 13.19 -23.41
C GLU A 45 1.85 13.16 -22.72
N GLY A 46 1.56 14.20 -21.97
CA GLY A 46 0.30 14.35 -21.22
C GLY A 46 0.30 13.81 -19.80
N LEU A 47 1.44 13.30 -19.31
CA LEU A 47 1.62 12.97 -17.90
C LEU A 47 2.63 13.92 -17.24
N ASP A 48 2.35 14.33 -16.02
CA ASP A 48 3.28 15.10 -15.21
C ASP A 48 4.49 14.24 -14.84
N PHE A 49 5.63 14.90 -14.58
CA PHE A 49 6.91 14.22 -14.34
C PHE A 49 6.84 13.14 -13.26
N GLU A 50 6.17 13.41 -12.14
CA GLU A 50 6.00 12.49 -11.02
C GLU A 50 5.29 11.18 -11.41
N HIS A 51 4.46 11.19 -12.45
CA HIS A 51 3.80 10.00 -12.97
C HIS A 51 4.65 9.21 -13.98
N THR A 52 5.82 9.74 -14.34
CA THR A 52 6.75 9.11 -15.30
C THR A 52 8.02 8.58 -14.62
N LEU A 53 8.16 8.76 -13.32
CA LEU A 53 9.32 8.33 -12.56
C LEU A 53 9.12 6.93 -11.99
N PHE A 54 10.08 6.07 -12.26
CA PHE A 54 10.10 4.70 -11.78
C PHE A 54 11.37 4.44 -10.97
N VAL A 55 11.34 3.43 -10.11
CA VAL A 55 12.48 3.06 -9.29
C VAL A 55 12.77 1.56 -9.40
N ASN A 56 14.05 1.22 -9.45
CA ASN A 56 14.51 -0.16 -9.42
C ASN A 56 14.85 -0.57 -7.97
N THR A 57 14.12 -1.53 -7.44
CA THR A 57 14.27 -1.95 -6.03
C THR A 57 15.64 -2.61 -5.76
N GLN A 58 16.23 -3.34 -6.72
CA GLN A 58 17.56 -3.93 -6.53
C GLN A 58 18.61 -2.82 -6.37
N THR A 59 18.56 -1.80 -7.23
CA THR A 59 19.49 -0.67 -7.13
C THR A 59 19.32 0.09 -5.81
N LEU A 60 18.08 0.23 -5.30
CA LEU A 60 17.86 0.80 -3.96
C LEU A 60 18.57 -0.01 -2.86
N TRP A 61 18.52 -1.34 -2.92
CA TRP A 61 19.22 -2.20 -1.96
C TRP A 61 20.75 -2.06 -2.06
N ASP A 62 21.28 -1.96 -3.28
CA ASP A 62 22.71 -1.78 -3.52
C ASP A 62 23.17 -0.40 -2.98
N ARG A 63 22.39 0.66 -3.21
CA ARG A 63 22.66 2.00 -2.63
C ARG A 63 22.58 1.99 -1.10
N ALA A 64 21.60 1.30 -0.52
CA ALA A 64 21.50 1.15 0.92
C ALA A 64 22.74 0.45 1.51
N THR A 65 23.24 -0.57 0.82
CA THR A 65 24.45 -1.29 1.20
C THR A 65 25.67 -0.37 1.12
N ALA A 66 25.83 0.38 0.03
CA ALA A 66 26.91 1.35 -0.14
C ALA A 66 26.90 2.46 0.93
N ARG A 67 25.71 2.88 1.39
CA ARG A 67 25.52 3.86 2.49
C ARG A 67 25.70 3.25 3.89
N GLY A 68 25.82 1.91 3.99
CA GLY A 68 25.90 1.20 5.28
C GLY A 68 24.60 1.21 6.07
N VAL A 69 23.44 1.31 5.39
CA VAL A 69 22.10 1.37 6.01
C VAL A 69 21.21 0.18 5.64
N ASN A 70 21.75 -0.82 4.94
CA ASN A 70 21.06 -2.05 4.57
C ASN A 70 21.19 -3.12 5.67
N GLU A 71 20.90 -2.76 6.91
CA GLU A 71 20.86 -3.73 7.99
C GLU A 71 19.47 -4.37 8.04
N GLY A 72 19.42 -5.66 7.72
CA GLY A 72 18.19 -6.42 7.80
C GLY A 72 17.72 -6.57 9.25
N ARG A 73 16.52 -6.06 9.53
CA ARG A 73 15.82 -6.35 10.79
C ARG A 73 14.69 -7.33 10.49
N ARG A 74 14.45 -8.27 11.40
CA ARG A 74 13.27 -9.15 11.28
C ARG A 74 12.01 -8.31 11.43
N ALA A 75 11.09 -8.47 10.48
CA ALA A 75 9.73 -7.97 10.64
C ALA A 75 9.12 -8.57 11.91
N ARG A 76 8.42 -7.76 12.68
CA ARG A 76 7.76 -8.15 13.95
C ARG A 76 6.35 -7.56 13.95
N GLY A 77 5.49 -8.12 14.78
CA GLY A 77 4.19 -7.54 15.12
C GLY A 77 3.02 -8.41 14.71
N PHE A 78 2.99 -8.90 13.48
CA PHE A 78 1.88 -9.76 13.05
C PHE A 78 2.13 -11.20 13.45
N ALA A 79 1.07 -11.86 13.92
CA ALA A 79 1.01 -13.29 14.15
C ALA A 79 0.35 -13.98 12.95
N PHE A 80 0.79 -15.18 12.62
CA PHE A 80 0.28 -15.92 11.46
C PHE A 80 -0.15 -17.33 11.85
N ASN A 81 -1.20 -17.83 11.21
CA ASN A 81 -1.64 -19.21 11.29
C ASN A 81 -2.43 -19.56 10.02
N GLU A 82 -2.22 -20.73 9.45
CA GLU A 82 -3.03 -21.24 8.32
C GLU A 82 -4.50 -21.40 8.72
N THR A 83 -4.75 -21.89 9.92
CA THR A 83 -6.13 -22.03 10.43
C THR A 83 -6.63 -20.70 10.99
N PRO A 84 -7.79 -20.19 10.52
CA PRO A 84 -8.39 -18.99 11.06
C PRO A 84 -8.74 -19.13 12.55
N ASP A 85 -8.73 -18.02 13.26
CA ASP A 85 -9.22 -17.99 14.63
C ASP A 85 -10.71 -18.34 14.68
N PRO A 86 -11.22 -18.94 15.76
CA PRO A 86 -12.64 -19.17 15.92
C PRO A 86 -13.42 -17.85 16.06
N ASN A 87 -14.72 -17.89 15.79
CA ASN A 87 -15.65 -16.78 15.99
C ASN A 87 -15.47 -15.57 15.05
N GLY A 88 -14.88 -15.78 13.84
CA GLY A 88 -14.96 -14.79 12.77
C GLY A 88 -16.41 -14.54 12.36
N LEU A 89 -16.76 -13.29 12.09
CA LEU A 89 -18.08 -12.91 11.58
C LEU A 89 -18.03 -12.86 10.05
N PRO A 90 -19.08 -13.30 9.33
CA PRO A 90 -19.08 -13.30 7.88
C PRO A 90 -18.81 -11.91 7.29
N ALA A 91 -17.88 -11.81 6.33
CA ALA A 91 -17.60 -10.59 5.57
C ALA A 91 -16.97 -10.94 4.23
N SER A 92 -17.79 -11.12 3.23
CA SER A 92 -17.35 -11.33 1.85
C SER A 92 -17.16 -10.04 1.07
N ASP A 93 -17.53 -8.89 1.63
CA ASP A 93 -17.40 -7.59 1.00
C ASP A 93 -16.95 -6.56 2.05
N ALA A 94 -15.95 -5.74 1.68
CA ALA A 94 -15.50 -4.60 2.47
C ALA A 94 -15.43 -3.37 1.56
N TYR A 95 -16.24 -2.36 1.85
CA TYR A 95 -16.32 -1.11 1.11
C TYR A 95 -15.81 0.05 1.96
N ILE A 96 -14.96 0.89 1.38
CA ILE A 96 -14.36 2.06 2.02
C ILE A 96 -14.57 3.25 1.10
N ASP A 97 -15.37 4.20 1.54
CA ASP A 97 -15.53 5.48 0.87
C ASP A 97 -14.44 6.46 1.35
N TRP A 98 -13.62 6.95 0.43
CA TRP A 98 -12.64 7.98 0.70
C TRP A 98 -13.24 9.38 0.53
N TYR A 99 -14.22 9.69 1.38
CA TYR A 99 -14.86 11.02 1.48
C TYR A 99 -15.47 11.52 0.17
N GLY A 100 -16.03 10.61 -0.63
CA GLY A 100 -16.65 10.93 -1.92
C GLY A 100 -15.67 11.34 -3.02
N GLN A 101 -14.37 11.17 -2.81
CA GLN A 101 -13.33 11.43 -3.83
C GLN A 101 -13.07 10.19 -4.68
N THR A 102 -12.98 9.05 -4.02
CA THR A 102 -12.74 7.73 -4.62
C THR A 102 -13.24 6.68 -3.66
N ASP A 103 -13.37 5.45 -4.10
CA ASP A 103 -13.68 4.33 -3.22
C ASP A 103 -12.68 3.17 -3.39
N ALA A 104 -12.67 2.30 -2.41
CA ALA A 104 -12.02 1.00 -2.49
C ALA A 104 -12.97 -0.08 -2.01
N ARG A 105 -13.09 -1.14 -2.78
CA ARG A 105 -13.88 -2.31 -2.40
C ARG A 105 -13.05 -3.56 -2.53
N TRP A 106 -13.24 -4.47 -1.61
CA TRP A 106 -12.64 -5.78 -1.60
C TRP A 106 -13.72 -6.84 -1.52
N GLN A 107 -13.68 -7.81 -2.42
CA GLN A 107 -14.62 -8.92 -2.43
C GLN A 107 -13.88 -10.23 -2.28
N TYR A 108 -14.36 -11.06 -1.37
CA TYR A 108 -13.83 -12.42 -1.17
C TYR A 108 -14.31 -13.36 -2.29
N ASP A 109 -13.34 -13.97 -2.95
CA ASP A 109 -13.56 -15.04 -3.89
C ASP A 109 -13.31 -16.39 -3.21
N PRO A 110 -14.34 -17.19 -2.95
CA PRO A 110 -14.20 -18.48 -2.27
C PRO A 110 -13.48 -19.54 -3.12
N VAL A 111 -13.35 -19.34 -4.44
CA VAL A 111 -12.65 -20.27 -5.33
C VAL A 111 -11.13 -20.14 -5.16
N THR A 112 -10.65 -18.92 -5.06
CA THR A 112 -9.21 -18.63 -4.88
C THR A 112 -8.83 -18.40 -3.43
N SER A 113 -9.82 -18.29 -2.51
CA SER A 113 -9.65 -17.92 -1.11
C SER A 113 -8.96 -16.56 -0.93
N ARG A 114 -9.28 -15.58 -1.77
CA ARG A 114 -8.64 -14.26 -1.80
C ARG A 114 -9.65 -13.13 -1.83
N TYR A 115 -9.26 -11.99 -1.33
CA TYR A 115 -9.97 -10.75 -1.55
C TYR A 115 -9.43 -10.07 -2.81
N VAL A 116 -10.29 -9.80 -3.79
CA VAL A 116 -9.96 -9.07 -5.01
C VAL A 116 -10.39 -7.61 -4.91
N ARG A 117 -9.58 -6.71 -5.46
CA ARG A 117 -9.73 -5.27 -5.29
C ARG A 117 -10.47 -4.60 -6.44
N PHE A 118 -11.36 -3.68 -6.08
CA PHE A 118 -12.01 -2.72 -6.98
C PHE A 118 -11.72 -1.30 -6.52
N THR A 119 -11.72 -0.35 -7.46
CA THR A 119 -11.60 1.08 -7.21
C THR A 119 -12.61 1.79 -8.09
N ASP A 120 -13.42 2.66 -7.50
CA ASP A 120 -14.47 3.42 -8.20
C ASP A 120 -15.41 2.50 -9.00
N GLY A 121 -15.74 1.36 -8.43
CA GLY A 121 -16.62 0.35 -9.02
C GLY A 121 -15.99 -0.51 -10.12
N LEU A 122 -14.71 -0.31 -10.47
CA LEU A 122 -14.00 -1.09 -11.49
C LEU A 122 -12.96 -2.02 -10.89
N PRO A 123 -12.72 -3.22 -11.47
CA PRO A 123 -11.62 -4.07 -11.07
C PRO A 123 -10.29 -3.33 -11.15
N HIS A 124 -9.49 -3.39 -10.09
CA HIS A 124 -8.20 -2.72 -10.04
C HIS A 124 -7.08 -3.69 -10.46
N TYR A 125 -6.52 -3.47 -11.63
CA TYR A 125 -5.48 -4.32 -12.20
C TYR A 125 -4.08 -3.77 -11.96
N ASP A 126 -3.12 -4.68 -11.73
CA ASP A 126 -1.71 -4.34 -11.85
C ASP A 126 -1.36 -4.16 -13.34
N ARG A 127 -0.74 -3.04 -13.67
CA ARG A 127 -0.35 -2.75 -15.06
C ARG A 127 0.81 -3.63 -15.54
N ALA A 128 1.61 -4.15 -14.63
CA ALA A 128 2.81 -4.91 -14.99
C ALA A 128 2.48 -6.29 -15.53
N ASP A 129 1.48 -6.97 -14.99
CA ASP A 129 1.09 -8.33 -15.35
C ASP A 129 -0.36 -8.45 -15.81
N GLY A 130 -1.18 -7.41 -15.63
CA GLY A 130 -2.60 -7.40 -15.98
C GLY A 130 -3.47 -8.22 -15.03
N GLU A 131 -2.94 -8.67 -13.90
CA GLU A 131 -3.72 -9.36 -12.88
C GLU A 131 -4.50 -8.36 -12.01
N GLN A 132 -5.71 -8.74 -11.61
CA GLN A 132 -6.46 -7.96 -10.62
C GLN A 132 -5.73 -8.02 -9.28
N LEU A 133 -5.59 -6.88 -8.60
CA LEU A 133 -4.99 -6.81 -7.28
C LEU A 133 -5.78 -7.67 -6.29
N TRP A 134 -5.06 -8.42 -5.48
CA TRP A 134 -5.64 -9.32 -4.49
C TRP A 134 -4.80 -9.39 -3.22
N ALA A 135 -5.43 -9.84 -2.14
CA ALA A 135 -4.79 -10.11 -0.86
C ALA A 135 -5.45 -11.29 -0.16
N ASP A 136 -4.67 -12.04 0.61
CA ASP A 136 -5.17 -13.10 1.49
C ASP A 136 -5.78 -12.49 2.76
N ASN A 137 -5.20 -11.38 3.24
CA ASN A 137 -5.67 -10.66 4.40
C ASN A 137 -5.90 -9.17 4.11
N LEU A 138 -6.97 -8.64 4.70
CA LEU A 138 -7.18 -7.19 4.78
C LEU A 138 -7.11 -6.75 6.23
N VAL A 139 -6.33 -5.74 6.50
CA VAL A 139 -6.20 -5.11 7.81
C VAL A 139 -6.64 -3.65 7.67
N ILE A 140 -7.74 -3.29 8.31
CA ILE A 140 -8.28 -1.93 8.28
C ILE A 140 -8.14 -1.36 9.68
N ILE A 141 -7.31 -0.34 9.82
CA ILE A 141 -6.99 0.28 11.11
C ILE A 141 -7.51 1.71 11.20
N GLU A 142 -8.17 2.01 12.31
CA GLU A 142 -8.59 3.36 12.63
C GLU A 142 -7.45 4.10 13.31
N VAL A 143 -7.02 5.20 12.69
CA VAL A 143 -5.86 5.97 13.16
C VAL A 143 -6.22 7.45 13.18
N PRO A 144 -5.85 8.22 14.22
CA PRO A 144 -6.00 9.66 14.22
C PRO A 144 -5.26 10.31 13.04
N HIS A 145 -5.95 11.20 12.34
CA HIS A 145 -5.38 12.05 11.30
C HIS A 145 -5.44 13.48 11.80
N GLU A 146 -4.31 14.13 11.89
CA GLU A 146 -4.17 15.50 12.36
C GLU A 146 -3.68 16.38 11.20
N GLU A 147 -4.41 17.47 10.95
CA GLU A 147 -3.98 18.45 9.97
C GLU A 147 -2.73 19.20 10.48
N ARG A 148 -1.73 19.36 9.63
CA ARG A 148 -0.47 20.03 9.91
C ARG A 148 -0.34 21.34 9.10
N PRO A 149 -0.92 22.45 9.59
CA PRO A 149 -0.82 23.74 8.90
C PRO A 149 0.61 24.25 8.76
N ASP A 150 1.52 23.80 9.62
CA ASP A 150 2.97 24.06 9.55
C ASP A 150 3.67 23.32 8.40
N LEU A 151 3.02 22.30 7.83
CA LEU A 151 3.45 21.55 6.65
C LEU A 151 2.51 21.83 5.47
N PHE A 152 2.26 23.12 5.21
CA PHE A 152 1.36 23.58 4.15
C PHE A 152 2.05 23.52 2.79
N GLU A 153 1.37 22.90 1.82
CA GLU A 153 1.79 22.88 0.43
C GLU A 153 1.16 24.03 -0.33
N SER A 154 1.98 24.93 -0.84
CA SER A 154 1.51 26.15 -1.50
C SER A 154 0.92 25.91 -2.89
N GLU A 155 1.36 24.89 -3.61
CA GLU A 155 0.88 24.56 -4.96
C GLU A 155 -0.48 23.88 -4.90
N SER A 156 -0.65 22.87 -4.08
CA SER A 156 -1.94 22.19 -3.87
C SER A 156 -2.90 22.96 -2.96
N LYS A 157 -2.40 24.01 -2.28
CA LYS A 157 -3.14 24.82 -1.29
C LYS A 157 -3.75 23.98 -0.18
N SER A 158 -3.04 22.96 0.26
CA SER A 158 -3.48 22.05 1.30
C SER A 158 -2.42 21.85 2.37
N ALA A 159 -2.87 21.56 3.59
CA ALA A 159 -2.01 21.12 4.67
C ALA A 159 -1.79 19.61 4.59
N SER A 160 -0.59 19.17 4.98
CA SER A 160 -0.30 17.74 5.12
C SER A 160 -1.10 17.14 6.28
N GLN A 161 -1.37 15.85 6.20
CA GLN A 161 -2.02 15.09 7.28
C GLN A 161 -0.96 14.26 8.01
N GLN A 162 -0.88 14.42 9.32
CA GLN A 162 -0.13 13.53 10.18
C GLN A 162 -0.98 12.34 10.55
N ILE A 163 -0.46 11.15 10.35
CA ILE A 163 -1.11 9.88 10.69
C ILE A 163 -0.40 9.29 11.90
N ASP A 164 -1.10 9.19 13.03
CA ASP A 164 -0.52 8.84 14.32
C ASP A 164 -0.47 7.32 14.54
N LEU A 165 0.48 6.65 13.89
CA LEU A 165 0.70 5.20 13.97
C LEU A 165 1.48 4.78 15.24
N TRP A 166 1.09 5.28 16.40
CA TRP A 166 1.57 4.86 17.73
C TRP A 166 0.40 4.86 18.72
N ASP A 167 0.58 4.21 19.88
CA ASP A 167 -0.47 3.89 20.84
C ASP A 167 -1.36 2.76 20.32
N SER A 168 -2.66 2.93 20.24
CA SER A 168 -3.61 1.90 19.80
C SER A 168 -4.87 2.51 19.23
N GLY A 169 -5.55 1.74 18.39
CA GLY A 169 -6.84 2.09 17.83
C GLY A 169 -7.61 0.84 17.42
N ARG A 170 -8.86 1.00 17.02
CA ARG A 170 -9.69 -0.11 16.56
C ARG A 170 -9.19 -0.67 15.24
N ALA A 171 -9.41 -1.97 15.02
CA ALA A 171 -9.05 -2.64 13.79
C ALA A 171 -10.11 -3.65 13.37
N TYR A 172 -10.27 -3.80 12.05
CA TYR A 172 -10.89 -4.97 11.42
C TYR A 172 -9.80 -5.76 10.70
N VAL A 173 -9.82 -7.07 10.90
CA VAL A 173 -8.95 -8.01 10.21
C VAL A 173 -9.81 -8.98 9.46
N LEU A 174 -9.69 -9.01 8.14
CA LEU A 174 -10.46 -9.90 7.26
C LEU A 174 -9.54 -10.96 6.68
N ARG A 175 -9.98 -12.21 6.68
CA ARG A 175 -9.37 -13.37 6.02
C ARG A 175 -10.44 -14.45 5.82
N ASP A 176 -10.28 -15.32 4.85
CA ASP A 176 -11.16 -16.48 4.62
C ASP A 176 -12.66 -16.14 4.54
N GLY A 177 -13.04 -14.94 4.06
CA GLY A 177 -14.44 -14.51 3.97
C GLY A 177 -15.08 -14.15 5.31
N VAL A 178 -14.29 -14.00 6.37
CA VAL A 178 -14.76 -13.57 7.70
C VAL A 178 -13.93 -12.39 8.20
N TYR A 179 -14.45 -11.66 9.19
CA TYR A 179 -13.72 -10.59 9.84
C TYR A 179 -13.68 -10.77 11.36
N TYR A 180 -12.65 -10.19 11.96
CA TYR A 180 -12.40 -10.11 13.39
C TYR A 180 -12.35 -8.65 13.79
N GLN A 181 -13.01 -8.31 14.88
CA GLN A 181 -12.90 -7.00 15.52
C GLN A 181 -11.82 -7.04 16.59
N GLY A 182 -10.97 -6.05 16.59
CA GLY A 182 -9.92 -5.95 17.59
C GLY A 182 -9.28 -4.57 17.56
N TYR A 183 -8.02 -4.56 17.91
CA TYR A 183 -7.22 -3.35 18.02
C TYR A 183 -5.88 -3.53 17.32
N TRP A 184 -5.38 -2.47 16.72
CA TRP A 184 -3.97 -2.35 16.46
C TRP A 184 -3.30 -1.69 17.66
N ARG A 185 -2.04 -2.03 17.91
CA ARG A 185 -1.22 -1.46 18.98
C ARG A 185 0.21 -1.28 18.50
N ARG A 186 0.78 -0.12 18.76
CA ARG A 186 2.21 0.14 18.66
C ARG A 186 2.63 0.95 19.90
N ALA A 187 3.40 0.34 20.78
CA ALA A 187 3.61 0.82 22.15
C ALA A 187 4.26 2.22 22.25
N ASN A 188 5.06 2.61 21.26
CA ASN A 188 5.69 3.94 21.20
C ASN A 188 6.15 4.27 19.78
N ARG A 189 6.74 5.46 19.61
CA ARG A 189 7.30 5.94 18.33
C ARG A 189 8.69 5.39 18.03
N ASP A 190 9.30 4.64 18.94
CA ASP A 190 10.68 4.21 18.80
C ASP A 190 10.87 3.29 17.60
N GLU A 191 12.01 3.42 16.96
CA GLU A 191 12.38 2.62 15.82
C GLU A 191 12.39 1.13 16.17
N GLY A 192 11.72 0.33 15.36
CA GLY A 192 11.60 -1.11 15.55
C GLY A 192 10.50 -1.54 16.50
N THR A 193 9.70 -0.62 17.06
CA THR A 193 8.47 -0.99 17.77
C THR A 193 7.47 -1.57 16.78
N ALA A 194 6.98 -2.77 17.09
CA ALA A 194 6.09 -3.51 16.22
C ALA A 194 4.66 -2.95 16.23
N LEU A 195 4.00 -2.98 15.08
CA LEU A 195 2.55 -2.88 14.97
C LEU A 195 1.96 -4.27 15.21
N GLU A 196 1.12 -4.41 16.21
CA GLU A 196 0.46 -5.65 16.60
C GLU A 196 -1.03 -5.55 16.32
N LEU A 197 -1.68 -6.69 16.00
CA LEU A 197 -3.13 -6.83 15.90
C LEU A 197 -3.58 -7.75 17.02
N ILE A 198 -4.47 -7.27 17.88
CA ILE A 198 -4.86 -7.97 19.11
C ILE A 198 -6.37 -7.93 19.34
N TYR A 199 -6.88 -8.94 20.00
CA TYR A 199 -8.23 -8.92 20.59
C TYR A 199 -8.28 -8.06 21.85
N GLY A 200 -9.48 -7.86 22.41
CA GLY A 200 -9.67 -7.10 23.64
C GLY A 200 -8.98 -7.70 24.89
N ASP A 201 -8.68 -8.99 24.86
CA ASP A 201 -7.91 -9.68 25.89
C ASP A 201 -6.38 -9.66 25.65
N SER A 202 -5.93 -8.91 24.67
CA SER A 202 -4.54 -8.79 24.21
C SER A 202 -3.95 -10.05 23.56
N THR A 203 -4.76 -11.05 23.23
CA THR A 203 -4.29 -12.17 22.41
C THR A 203 -4.14 -11.73 20.94
N PRO A 204 -3.12 -12.21 20.20
CA PRO A 204 -2.92 -11.82 18.82
C PRO A 204 -4.04 -12.30 17.89
N ILE A 205 -4.53 -11.43 17.03
CA ILE A 205 -5.33 -11.81 15.84
C ILE A 205 -4.36 -12.35 14.78
N LYS A 206 -4.63 -13.56 14.28
CA LYS A 206 -3.72 -14.25 13.37
C LYS A 206 -4.13 -14.05 11.92
N LEU A 207 -3.19 -13.57 11.14
CA LEU A 207 -3.29 -13.48 9.70
C LEU A 207 -3.01 -14.84 9.05
N GLU A 208 -3.51 -15.04 7.85
CA GLU A 208 -3.09 -16.13 6.98
C GLU A 208 -1.68 -15.84 6.43
N PRO A 209 -0.77 -16.84 6.35
CA PRO A 209 0.48 -16.69 5.63
C PRO A 209 0.23 -16.33 4.17
N GLY A 210 0.60 -15.11 3.75
CA GLY A 210 0.33 -14.62 2.39
C GLY A 210 0.41 -13.12 2.28
N ARG A 211 -0.28 -12.57 1.29
CA ARG A 211 -0.33 -11.12 1.03
C ARG A 211 -1.29 -10.46 2.01
N THR A 212 -0.82 -9.42 2.66
CA THR A 212 -1.63 -8.59 3.55
C THR A 212 -1.72 -7.17 3.01
N TRP A 213 -2.93 -6.69 2.81
CA TRP A 213 -3.20 -5.29 2.51
C TRP A 213 -3.60 -4.56 3.77
N VAL A 214 -2.87 -3.50 4.11
CA VAL A 214 -3.17 -2.65 5.26
C VAL A 214 -3.77 -1.34 4.78
N THR A 215 -4.95 -1.01 5.30
CA THR A 215 -5.65 0.25 5.03
C THR A 215 -5.78 1.06 6.31
N VAL A 216 -5.41 2.34 6.23
CA VAL A 216 -5.51 3.29 7.33
C VAL A 216 -6.72 4.18 7.09
N VAL A 217 -7.66 4.20 8.01
CA VAL A 217 -8.87 5.03 7.93
C VAL A 217 -8.99 5.96 9.14
N ARG A 218 -9.70 7.08 8.98
CA ARG A 218 -10.01 7.97 10.12
C ARG A 218 -11.01 7.35 11.08
N TRP A 219 -12.03 6.69 10.52
CA TRP A 219 -13.13 6.11 11.26
C TRP A 219 -13.49 4.75 10.71
N LEU A 220 -13.48 3.72 11.52
CA LEU A 220 -13.99 2.40 11.12
C LEU A 220 -15.50 2.42 10.84
N GLY A 221 -16.21 3.42 11.34
CA GLY A 221 -17.64 3.60 11.02
C GLY A 221 -17.93 3.91 9.56
N ASP A 222 -16.92 4.38 8.79
CA ASP A 222 -17.03 4.65 7.36
C ASP A 222 -16.78 3.37 6.52
N VAL A 223 -16.35 2.28 7.15
CA VAL A 223 -16.14 0.99 6.50
C VAL A 223 -17.40 0.17 6.57
N GLN A 224 -17.91 -0.24 5.41
CA GLN A 224 -19.08 -1.10 5.31
C GLN A 224 -18.63 -2.54 5.06
N LEU A 225 -19.01 -3.45 5.95
CA LEU A 225 -18.78 -4.89 5.79
C LEU A 225 -20.10 -5.59 5.49
N SER A 226 -20.09 -6.53 4.55
CA SER A 226 -21.27 -7.31 4.16
C SER A 226 -20.95 -8.80 3.99
N GLU A 227 -21.89 -9.67 4.36
CA GLU A 227 -21.81 -11.10 4.10
C GLU A 227 -21.95 -11.42 2.60
N GLN A 228 -22.67 -10.57 1.87
CA GLN A 228 -22.94 -10.74 0.45
C GLN A 228 -22.10 -9.78 -0.35
N PRO A 229 -21.32 -10.26 -1.35
CA PRO A 229 -20.61 -9.37 -2.25
C PRO A 229 -21.59 -8.53 -3.07
N ALA A 230 -21.25 -7.27 -3.34
CA ALA A 230 -22.00 -6.44 -4.27
C ALA A 230 -21.89 -7.01 -5.70
N ASP A 231 -22.94 -6.83 -6.49
CA ASP A 231 -22.90 -7.20 -7.92
C ASP A 231 -22.05 -6.18 -8.70
N MET A 232 -20.75 -6.47 -8.79
CA MET A 232 -19.79 -5.62 -9.50
C MET A 232 -19.86 -5.77 -11.01
N GLN A 233 -20.43 -6.86 -11.53
CA GLN A 233 -20.58 -7.03 -12.97
C GLN A 233 -21.62 -6.06 -13.54
N ALA A 234 -22.71 -5.83 -12.81
CA ALA A 234 -23.69 -4.82 -13.20
C ALA A 234 -23.09 -3.41 -13.21
N THR A 235 -22.28 -3.07 -12.19
CA THR A 235 -21.59 -1.77 -12.08
C THR A 235 -20.54 -1.59 -13.18
N ALA A 236 -19.71 -2.60 -13.44
CA ALA A 236 -18.68 -2.56 -14.48
C ALA A 236 -19.29 -2.42 -15.88
N THR A 237 -20.44 -3.04 -16.13
CA THR A 237 -21.14 -2.94 -17.42
C THR A 237 -21.63 -1.51 -17.67
N VAL A 238 -22.15 -0.83 -16.66
CA VAL A 238 -22.59 0.57 -16.77
C VAL A 238 -21.41 1.52 -16.99
N LEU A 239 -20.28 1.31 -16.31
CA LEU A 239 -19.10 2.15 -16.44
C LEU A 239 -18.33 1.87 -17.75
N ALA A 240 -18.18 0.61 -18.16
CA ALA A 240 -17.53 0.27 -19.43
C ALA A 240 -18.26 0.86 -20.65
N ALA A 241 -19.58 1.04 -20.58
CA ALA A 241 -20.35 1.71 -21.61
C ALA A 241 -20.05 3.23 -21.70
N SER A 242 -19.46 3.82 -20.66
CA SER A 242 -19.11 5.25 -20.61
C SER A 242 -17.63 5.55 -20.91
N PHE A 243 -16.75 4.54 -20.91
CA PHE A 243 -15.33 4.70 -21.20
C PHE A 243 -14.94 4.06 -22.54
N THR A 244 -14.63 4.89 -23.52
CA THR A 244 -13.94 4.43 -24.75
C THR A 244 -12.43 4.48 -24.46
N PRO A 245 -11.71 3.34 -24.41
CA PRO A 245 -10.27 3.38 -24.13
C PRO A 245 -9.51 4.00 -25.30
N THR A 246 -8.82 5.10 -25.05
CA THR A 246 -8.02 5.83 -26.06
C THR A 246 -6.54 5.42 -26.04
N TYR A 247 -6.16 4.31 -25.43
CA TYR A 247 -4.76 3.91 -25.33
C TYR A 247 -4.48 2.56 -26.00
N THR A 248 -3.71 2.62 -27.09
CA THR A 248 -3.06 1.45 -27.66
C THR A 248 -1.73 1.24 -26.93
N ILE A 249 -1.62 0.18 -26.15
CA ILE A 249 -0.35 -0.19 -25.51
C ILE A 249 0.48 -0.92 -26.56
N THR A 250 1.61 -0.31 -26.97
CA THR A 250 2.63 -1.02 -27.74
C THR A 250 3.54 -1.73 -26.73
N PRO A 251 3.66 -3.07 -26.76
CA PRO A 251 4.59 -3.77 -25.89
C PRO A 251 6.02 -3.30 -26.17
N GLY A 252 6.75 -2.92 -25.14
CA GLY A 252 8.19 -2.65 -25.26
C GLY A 252 8.96 -3.92 -25.67
N PRO A 253 10.14 -3.77 -26.28
CA PRO A 253 10.92 -4.92 -26.76
C PRO A 253 11.30 -5.81 -25.57
N SER A 254 10.87 -7.08 -25.65
CA SER A 254 11.29 -8.14 -24.74
C SER A 254 12.80 -8.32 -24.85
N GLN A 255 13.55 -8.08 -23.79
CA GLN A 255 14.97 -8.41 -23.73
C GLN A 255 15.11 -9.93 -23.57
N THR A 256 15.44 -10.61 -24.63
CA THR A 256 15.86 -12.01 -24.58
C THR A 256 17.25 -12.06 -23.91
N PRO A 257 17.46 -12.85 -22.86
CA PRO A 257 18.80 -13.01 -22.30
C PRO A 257 19.70 -13.67 -23.33
N GLU A 258 20.81 -13.00 -23.66
CA GLU A 258 21.85 -13.53 -24.52
C GLU A 258 22.58 -14.68 -23.79
N ALA A 259 22.44 -15.87 -24.30
CA ALA A 259 23.14 -17.04 -23.76
C ALA A 259 24.65 -16.92 -24.05
N THR A 260 25.44 -16.69 -23.00
CA THR A 260 26.90 -16.74 -23.10
C THR A 260 27.33 -18.18 -23.32
N LEU A 261 27.70 -18.51 -24.56
CA LEU A 261 28.37 -19.75 -24.90
C LEU A 261 29.82 -19.69 -24.35
N ALA A 262 30.13 -20.58 -23.39
CA ALA A 262 31.50 -20.84 -23.00
C ALA A 262 32.21 -21.52 -24.17
N ALA A 263 33.33 -20.97 -24.59
CA ALA A 263 34.24 -21.58 -25.53
C ALA A 263 35.20 -22.56 -24.83
N PRO A 264 35.74 -23.55 -25.56
CA PRO A 264 36.45 -24.75 -25.04
C PRO A 264 37.78 -24.48 -24.37
#